data_5b0a8156ca4ae338624e7167acd4cd7a
#
_entry.id   5b0a8156ca4ae338624e7167acd4cd7a
#
_cell.length_a   1.000
_cell.length_b   1.000
_cell.length_c   1.000
_cell.angle_alpha   90.00
_cell.angle_beta   90.00
_cell.angle_gamma   90.00
#
_symmetry.space_group_name_H-M   'P 1'
#
loop_
_entity.id
_entity.type
_entity.pdbx_description
1 polymer ?
#
loop_
_entity_poly.entity_id
_entity_poly.type
_entity_poly.pdbx_seq_one_letter_code
_entity_poly.pdbx_strand_id
1 'polypeptide(L)'
;SRRSSPTLSYSNRGGHAGLFAMAQLDKLTFSVNYNVGQHNQPDFSMFTERESFNDPQNHLFRSEGSAFDVKSIWQQGSLEASYEFNPKNLLSVSAGIRAYSNDINFKGDDTMYRQDGTKVYAYNRLQQEEMTYPSYSFGADYQRSFDKENQFLTFSYRLESSPSSTTNHSFYNWDASLAPTFALTDLYSDMDQKFAEHTGQVDFTTPIAKHHTLSIGAKYIYRQNRSDNVEMERPAGTTDDFAPNASSLRYRHTTDIAAGYAEYELKVDKFNARAGARYEYSKVHVSYPDLSRPSFSSNFSDLVPNVILGYNISDLQMLKASYNMRIGRPGISYLTPYVDKSNPQSITYGDPNLDSEHRHNMALTYSHFSTKFSVNASLGYSVSNDGLVDYSFIKDGVLHNTYGNILHSKELSLNLYGNWTIAKGLSLYINGSGSYGDLKCYRTGDHNYGWQGSLWGNLRYNLPWRLRLGLSGGG
;
A
#
# COMPACT_ATOMS: atom_id res chain seq x y z
N SER A 1 13.40 -26.46 -23.46
CA SER A 1 14.49 -26.20 -22.49
C SER A 1 14.03 -26.52 -21.08
N ARG A 2 14.93 -26.98 -20.24
CA ARG A 2 14.64 -27.28 -18.82
C ARG A 2 15.70 -26.59 -17.97
N ARG A 3 15.25 -25.93 -16.90
CA ARG A 3 16.17 -25.34 -15.90
C ARG A 3 15.59 -25.59 -14.50
N SER A 4 16.46 -25.91 -13.57
CA SER A 4 16.11 -25.98 -12.14
C SER A 4 17.27 -25.48 -11.32
N SER A 5 17.00 -24.79 -10.22
CA SER A 5 18.01 -24.36 -9.26
C SER A 5 17.44 -24.43 -7.85
N PRO A 6 17.92 -25.34 -7.00
CA PRO A 6 17.66 -25.31 -5.58
C PRO A 6 18.55 -24.25 -4.91
N THR A 7 18.03 -23.63 -3.88
CA THR A 7 18.78 -22.73 -3.01
C THR A 7 18.57 -23.14 -1.57
N LEU A 8 19.64 -23.17 -0.79
CA LEU A 8 19.60 -23.41 0.65
C LEU A 8 20.57 -22.45 1.33
N SER A 9 20.11 -21.76 2.35
CA SER A 9 20.96 -20.96 3.24
C SER A 9 20.58 -21.22 4.69
N TYR A 10 21.56 -21.15 5.56
CA TYR A 10 21.36 -21.33 7.00
C TYR A 10 22.28 -20.40 7.80
N SER A 11 21.80 -19.89 8.90
CA SER A 11 22.54 -19.12 9.89
C SER A 11 22.06 -19.47 11.30
N ASN A 12 22.73 -19.00 12.35
CA ASN A 12 22.29 -19.13 13.73
C ASN A 12 20.95 -18.40 14.03
N ARG A 13 20.47 -17.54 13.12
CA ARG A 13 19.22 -16.78 13.25
C ARG A 13 18.10 -17.30 12.37
N GLY A 14 18.33 -18.33 11.57
CA GLY A 14 17.31 -18.89 10.72
C GLY A 14 17.85 -19.57 9.47
N GLY A 15 16.95 -20.04 8.65
CA GLY A 15 17.26 -20.71 7.40
C GLY A 15 16.27 -20.35 6.30
N HIS A 16 16.72 -20.56 5.07
CA HIS A 16 15.92 -20.35 3.88
C HIS A 16 16.18 -21.48 2.89
N ALA A 17 15.10 -21.99 2.31
CA ALA A 17 15.15 -22.98 1.23
C ALA A 17 14.31 -22.50 0.05
N GLY A 18 14.81 -22.71 -1.16
CA GLY A 18 14.11 -22.34 -2.37
C GLY A 18 14.27 -23.37 -3.47
N LEU A 19 13.25 -23.48 -4.31
CA LEU A 19 13.23 -24.30 -5.50
C LEU A 19 12.71 -23.45 -6.67
N PHE A 20 13.43 -23.47 -7.77
CA PHE A 20 12.97 -22.97 -9.06
C PHE A 20 13.04 -24.07 -10.09
N ALA A 21 11.99 -24.24 -10.88
CA ALA A 21 11.98 -25.14 -12.04
C ALA A 21 11.19 -24.49 -13.19
N MET A 22 11.72 -24.63 -14.38
CA MET A 22 11.08 -24.19 -15.63
C MET A 22 11.31 -25.22 -16.71
N ALA A 23 10.25 -25.52 -17.47
CA ALA A 23 10.35 -26.38 -18.62
C ALA A 23 9.45 -25.90 -19.76
N GLN A 24 9.88 -26.17 -20.98
CA GLN A 24 9.08 -26.03 -22.19
C GLN A 24 9.01 -27.40 -22.87
N LEU A 25 7.79 -27.87 -23.02
CA LEU A 25 7.45 -29.18 -23.60
C LEU A 25 6.47 -28.95 -24.77
N ASP A 26 7.00 -28.86 -25.98
CA ASP A 26 6.21 -28.54 -27.18
C ASP A 26 5.39 -27.25 -26.97
N LYS A 27 4.09 -27.38 -26.84
CA LYS A 27 3.12 -26.28 -26.68
C LYS A 27 2.91 -25.83 -25.24
N LEU A 28 3.46 -26.56 -24.28
CA LEU A 28 3.34 -26.27 -22.85
C LEU A 28 4.64 -25.63 -22.33
N THR A 29 4.52 -24.46 -21.76
CA THR A 29 5.58 -23.83 -20.95
C THR A 29 5.07 -23.72 -19.53
N PHE A 30 5.90 -24.11 -18.55
CA PHE A 30 5.55 -23.90 -17.15
C PHE A 30 6.78 -23.50 -16.33
N SER A 31 6.54 -22.75 -15.29
CA SER A 31 7.53 -22.40 -14.27
C SER A 31 6.94 -22.56 -12.87
N VAL A 32 7.77 -23.01 -11.94
CA VAL A 32 7.45 -23.13 -10.52
C VAL A 32 8.57 -22.47 -9.73
N ASN A 33 8.21 -21.63 -8.81
CA ASN A 33 9.12 -21.06 -7.82
C ASN A 33 8.49 -21.23 -6.43
N TYR A 34 9.26 -21.73 -5.47
CA TYR A 34 8.84 -21.82 -4.09
C TYR A 34 10.00 -21.53 -3.17
N ASN A 35 9.77 -20.66 -2.20
CA ASN A 35 10.74 -20.28 -1.20
C ASN A 35 10.06 -20.31 0.18
N VAL A 36 10.79 -20.79 1.15
CA VAL A 36 10.37 -20.79 2.55
C VAL A 36 11.57 -20.40 3.41
N GLY A 37 11.32 -19.57 4.40
CA GLY A 37 12.35 -19.18 5.36
C GLY A 37 11.78 -18.99 6.74
N GLN A 38 12.65 -19.20 7.70
CA GLN A 38 12.40 -18.89 9.10
C GLN A 38 13.50 -17.93 9.55
N HIS A 39 13.11 -16.93 10.30
CA HIS A 39 14.03 -15.98 10.91
C HIS A 39 13.65 -15.80 12.36
N ASN A 40 14.62 -16.06 13.24
CA ASN A 40 14.51 -15.78 14.66
C ASN A 40 15.32 -14.51 14.92
N GLN A 41 14.64 -13.43 15.24
CA GLN A 41 15.32 -12.19 15.56
C GLN A 41 15.57 -12.19 17.08
N PRO A 42 16.83 -12.13 17.50
CA PRO A 42 17.12 -11.90 18.89
C PRO A 42 16.67 -10.50 19.29
N ASP A 43 16.57 -10.28 20.58
CA ASP A 43 16.10 -9.06 21.21
C ASP A 43 16.43 -7.80 20.42
N PHE A 44 15.41 -7.02 20.12
CA PHE A 44 15.62 -5.66 19.68
C PHE A 44 14.95 -4.70 20.68
N SER A 45 15.60 -3.59 20.97
CA SER A 45 15.08 -2.56 21.85
C SER A 45 14.50 -1.40 21.04
N MET A 46 13.43 -0.84 21.55
CA MET A 46 12.78 0.35 21.02
C MET A 46 12.69 1.40 22.13
N PHE A 47 13.03 2.63 21.78
CA PHE A 47 12.96 3.76 22.66
C PHE A 47 12.11 4.85 22.01
N THR A 48 11.17 5.40 22.76
CA THR A 48 10.30 6.49 22.32
C THR A 48 10.23 7.56 23.39
N GLU A 49 10.44 8.80 23.01
CA GLU A 49 10.18 9.97 23.85
C GLU A 49 9.15 10.87 23.18
N ARG A 50 8.21 11.39 23.97
CA ARG A 50 7.23 12.38 23.54
C ARG A 50 7.24 13.52 24.55
N GLU A 51 7.53 14.71 24.09
CA GLU A 51 7.54 15.93 24.90
C GLU A 51 6.27 16.74 24.67
N SER A 52 5.60 17.14 25.76
CA SER A 52 4.45 18.04 25.71
C SER A 52 4.91 19.45 26.09
N PHE A 53 4.83 20.39 25.18
CA PHE A 53 5.24 21.77 25.41
C PHE A 53 4.20 22.59 26.19
N ASN A 54 2.97 22.11 26.28
CA ASN A 54 1.85 22.83 26.89
C ASN A 54 1.37 22.24 28.22
N ASP A 55 1.96 21.15 28.69
CA ASP A 55 1.59 20.48 29.92
C ASP A 55 2.80 20.26 30.85
N PRO A 56 3.07 21.18 31.81
CA PRO A 56 4.17 21.01 32.71
C PRO A 56 4.03 19.83 33.68
N GLN A 57 2.80 19.35 33.93
CA GLN A 57 2.54 18.22 34.83
C GLN A 57 2.83 16.87 34.16
N ASN A 58 2.56 16.78 32.86
CA ASN A 58 2.79 15.59 32.06
C ASN A 58 3.69 15.95 30.87
N HIS A 59 4.93 16.36 31.20
CA HIS A 59 5.83 16.98 30.24
C HIS A 59 6.51 16.00 29.30
N LEU A 60 7.01 14.89 29.80
CA LEU A 60 7.80 13.94 29.04
C LEU A 60 7.30 12.49 29.26
N PHE A 61 6.80 11.88 28.22
CA PHE A 61 6.50 10.44 28.20
C PHE A 61 7.67 9.70 27.57
N ARG A 62 8.25 8.76 28.32
CA ARG A 62 9.30 7.87 27.88
C ARG A 62 8.79 6.43 27.89
N SER A 63 8.99 5.74 26.78
CA SER A 63 8.71 4.31 26.61
C SER A 63 9.99 3.62 26.18
N GLU A 64 10.47 2.70 27.00
CA GLU A 64 11.58 1.81 26.68
C GLU A 64 11.02 0.40 26.56
N GLY A 65 11.31 -0.26 25.45
CA GLY A 65 10.78 -1.60 25.21
C GLY A 65 11.78 -2.50 24.50
N SER A 66 11.61 -3.79 24.70
CA SER A 66 12.35 -4.80 23.95
C SER A 66 11.40 -5.90 23.48
N ALA A 67 11.52 -6.27 22.23
CA ALA A 67 10.94 -7.51 21.71
C ALA A 67 11.93 -8.63 21.96
N PHE A 68 11.44 -9.75 22.44
CA PHE A 68 12.22 -10.94 22.69
C PHE A 68 11.48 -12.15 22.15
N ASP A 69 12.22 -13.23 21.87
CA ASP A 69 11.68 -14.48 21.29
C ASP A 69 10.82 -14.25 20.04
N VAL A 70 11.32 -13.40 19.12
CA VAL A 70 10.63 -13.10 17.86
C VAL A 70 10.91 -14.21 16.86
N LYS A 71 9.85 -14.90 16.45
CA LYS A 71 9.89 -15.96 15.44
C LYS A 71 9.07 -15.54 14.23
N SER A 72 9.70 -15.53 13.07
CA SER A 72 9.05 -15.21 11.81
C SER A 72 9.22 -16.36 10.83
N ILE A 73 8.12 -16.79 10.22
CA ILE A 73 8.13 -17.75 9.11
C ILE A 73 7.51 -17.07 7.90
N TRP A 74 8.17 -17.17 6.76
CA TRP A 74 7.65 -16.68 5.52
C TRP A 74 7.69 -17.75 4.43
N GLN A 75 6.71 -17.73 3.55
CA GLN A 75 6.60 -18.60 2.40
C GLN A 75 6.18 -17.78 1.19
N GLN A 76 6.77 -18.08 0.05
CA GLN A 76 6.38 -17.49 -1.22
C GLN A 76 6.48 -18.56 -2.31
N GLY A 77 5.40 -18.75 -3.04
CA GLY A 77 5.36 -19.67 -4.16
C GLY A 77 4.63 -19.07 -5.36
N SER A 78 5.04 -19.43 -6.55
CA SER A 78 4.35 -19.13 -7.80
C SER A 78 4.41 -20.31 -8.75
N LEU A 79 3.32 -20.54 -9.44
CA LEU A 79 3.16 -21.45 -10.56
C LEU A 79 2.65 -20.64 -11.75
N GLU A 80 3.31 -20.76 -12.88
CA GLU A 80 2.83 -20.22 -14.14
C GLU A 80 2.86 -21.32 -15.19
N ALA A 81 1.81 -21.44 -15.97
CA ALA A 81 1.73 -22.37 -17.07
C ALA A 81 1.04 -21.69 -18.27
N SER A 82 1.58 -21.91 -19.46
CA SER A 82 1.01 -21.41 -20.69
C SER A 82 0.92 -22.56 -21.70
N TYR A 83 -0.23 -22.72 -22.33
CA TYR A 83 -0.48 -23.73 -23.33
C TYR A 83 -0.97 -23.10 -24.64
N GLU A 84 -0.19 -23.31 -25.68
CA GLU A 84 -0.50 -22.85 -27.03
C GLU A 84 -1.28 -23.94 -27.79
N PHE A 85 -2.62 -23.84 -27.82
CA PHE A 85 -3.46 -24.79 -28.57
C PHE A 85 -3.08 -24.79 -30.05
N ASN A 86 -2.85 -23.60 -30.58
CA ASN A 86 -2.38 -23.31 -31.93
C ASN A 86 -1.87 -21.86 -31.98
N PRO A 87 -1.24 -21.37 -33.08
CA PRO A 87 -0.69 -20.03 -33.17
C PRO A 87 -1.63 -18.86 -32.88
N LYS A 88 -2.94 -19.13 -32.83
CA LYS A 88 -3.97 -18.10 -32.57
C LYS A 88 -4.61 -18.21 -31.18
N ASN A 89 -4.36 -19.27 -30.44
CA ASN A 89 -5.07 -19.53 -29.18
C ASN A 89 -4.06 -19.91 -28.09
N LEU A 90 -3.93 -19.04 -27.11
CA LEU A 90 -3.06 -19.17 -25.96
C LEU A 90 -3.89 -19.15 -24.69
N LEU A 91 -3.67 -20.11 -23.79
CA LEU A 91 -4.16 -20.09 -22.42
C LEU A 91 -2.97 -19.96 -21.47
N SER A 92 -3.03 -18.98 -20.57
CA SER A 92 -2.06 -18.81 -19.50
C SER A 92 -2.77 -18.91 -18.15
N VAL A 93 -2.20 -19.68 -17.23
CA VAL A 93 -2.72 -19.86 -15.87
C VAL A 93 -1.60 -19.56 -14.89
N SER A 94 -1.93 -18.83 -13.84
CA SER A 94 -1.01 -18.50 -12.75
C SER A 94 -1.65 -18.81 -11.40
N ALA A 95 -0.85 -19.28 -10.46
CA ALA A 95 -1.25 -19.43 -9.08
C ALA A 95 -0.10 -18.94 -8.17
N GLY A 96 -0.44 -18.29 -7.07
CA GLY A 96 0.52 -17.76 -6.13
C GLY A 96 0.10 -17.98 -4.69
N ILE A 97 1.09 -18.19 -3.84
CA ILE A 97 0.95 -18.17 -2.39
C ILE A 97 2.02 -17.25 -1.81
N ARG A 98 1.64 -16.42 -0.86
CA ARG A 98 2.54 -15.69 0.02
C ARG A 98 1.97 -15.81 1.42
N ALA A 99 2.76 -16.31 2.36
CA ALA A 99 2.34 -16.41 3.75
C ALA A 99 3.44 -15.89 4.66
N TYR A 100 3.02 -15.22 5.70
CA TYR A 100 3.88 -14.70 6.74
C TYR A 100 3.22 -14.98 8.09
N SER A 101 3.95 -15.54 9.03
CA SER A 101 3.54 -15.62 10.42
C SER A 101 4.64 -15.07 11.32
N ASN A 102 4.23 -14.45 12.41
CA ASN A 102 5.12 -13.80 13.34
C ASN A 102 4.58 -13.97 14.76
N ASP A 103 5.45 -14.45 15.65
CA ASP A 103 5.20 -14.53 17.09
C ASP A 103 6.15 -13.56 17.76
N ILE A 104 5.63 -12.63 18.52
CA ILE A 104 6.40 -11.57 19.18
C ILE A 104 6.03 -11.53 20.66
N ASN A 105 7.02 -11.61 21.51
CA ASN A 105 6.90 -11.25 22.91
C ASN A 105 7.60 -9.91 23.14
N PHE A 106 6.92 -8.97 23.77
CA PHE A 106 7.40 -7.62 24.01
C PHE A 106 7.29 -7.27 25.49
N LYS A 107 8.32 -6.60 26.02
CA LYS A 107 8.33 -5.96 27.34
C LYS A 107 8.55 -4.48 27.17
N GLY A 108 7.81 -3.65 27.90
CA GLY A 108 7.96 -2.21 27.88
C GLY A 108 7.89 -1.62 29.27
N ASP A 109 8.68 -0.56 29.48
CA ASP A 109 8.68 0.28 30.66
C ASP A 109 8.24 1.68 30.24
N ASP A 110 7.06 2.08 30.65
CA ASP A 110 6.42 3.34 30.28
C ASP A 110 6.42 4.28 31.48
N THR A 111 6.97 5.48 31.32
CA THR A 111 7.12 6.46 32.42
C THR A 111 6.75 7.87 31.97
N MET A 112 5.99 8.56 32.78
CA MET A 112 5.68 9.99 32.62
C MET A 112 6.47 10.82 33.61
N TYR A 113 7.05 11.93 33.14
CA TYR A 113 7.83 12.86 33.92
C TYR A 113 7.23 14.28 33.92
N ARG A 114 7.43 15.00 34.99
CA ARG A 114 7.23 16.46 35.04
C ARG A 114 8.42 17.18 34.40
N GLN A 115 8.26 18.47 34.17
CA GLN A 115 9.31 19.32 33.62
C GLN A 115 10.58 19.36 34.48
N ASP A 116 10.47 19.15 35.79
CA ASP A 116 11.59 19.08 36.74
C ASP A 116 12.27 17.71 36.78
N GLY A 117 11.83 16.74 35.97
CA GLY A 117 12.34 15.37 35.92
C GLY A 117 11.74 14.42 36.95
N THR A 118 10.78 14.87 37.77
CA THR A 118 10.07 13.99 38.73
C THR A 118 9.15 13.05 38.03
N LYS A 119 9.17 11.75 38.38
CA LYS A 119 8.24 10.75 37.86
C LYS A 119 6.80 11.04 38.34
N VAL A 120 5.87 11.08 37.44
CA VAL A 120 4.43 11.25 37.71
C VAL A 120 3.78 9.87 37.92
N TYR A 121 4.03 8.94 37.00
CA TYR A 121 3.64 7.55 37.06
C TYR A 121 4.59 6.68 36.25
N ALA A 122 4.61 5.39 36.54
CA ALA A 122 5.30 4.39 35.73
C ALA A 122 4.56 3.06 35.76
N TYR A 123 4.59 2.34 34.64
CA TYR A 123 4.05 0.98 34.53
C TYR A 123 4.88 0.13 33.58
N ASN A 124 4.83 -1.18 33.79
CA ASN A 124 5.43 -2.16 32.90
C ASN A 124 4.32 -2.76 32.02
N ARG A 125 4.67 -3.09 30.79
CA ARG A 125 3.80 -3.75 29.82
C ARG A 125 4.45 -5.04 29.34
N LEU A 126 3.70 -6.13 29.40
CA LEU A 126 4.01 -7.38 28.70
C LEU A 126 2.98 -7.56 27.59
N GLN A 127 3.44 -7.73 26.36
CA GLN A 127 2.59 -7.96 25.21
C GLN A 127 3.03 -9.21 24.47
N GLN A 128 2.08 -10.06 24.14
CA GLN A 128 2.26 -11.26 23.33
C GLN A 128 1.39 -11.12 22.10
N GLU A 129 1.98 -11.26 20.91
CA GLU A 129 1.29 -11.05 19.65
C GLU A 129 1.63 -12.20 18.71
N GLU A 130 0.59 -12.86 18.19
CA GLU A 130 0.66 -13.87 17.16
C GLU A 130 -0.07 -13.35 15.91
N MET A 131 0.63 -13.35 14.78
CA MET A 131 0.09 -12.84 13.52
C MET A 131 0.28 -13.85 12.40
N THR A 132 -0.74 -14.02 11.56
CA THR A 132 -0.68 -14.87 10.37
C THR A 132 -1.35 -14.17 9.21
N TYR A 133 -0.61 -13.97 8.10
CA TYR A 133 -1.05 -13.27 6.89
C TYR A 133 -0.79 -14.11 5.64
N PRO A 134 -1.59 -15.13 5.33
CA PRO A 134 -1.52 -15.79 4.03
C PRO A 134 -2.21 -14.96 2.95
N SER A 135 -1.71 -15.04 1.74
CA SER A 135 -2.31 -14.47 0.54
C SER A 135 -2.23 -15.49 -0.59
N TYR A 136 -3.34 -15.69 -1.26
CA TYR A 136 -3.48 -16.62 -2.36
C TYR A 136 -3.92 -15.84 -3.60
N SER A 137 -3.32 -16.15 -4.74
CA SER A 137 -3.73 -15.60 -6.02
C SER A 137 -3.92 -16.70 -7.05
N PHE A 138 -4.91 -16.52 -7.91
CA PHE A 138 -5.14 -17.35 -9.08
C PHE A 138 -5.44 -16.44 -10.26
N GLY A 139 -4.89 -16.76 -11.42
CA GLY A 139 -5.15 -16.06 -12.67
C GLY A 139 -5.31 -17.02 -13.83
N ALA A 140 -6.21 -16.67 -14.76
CA ALA A 140 -6.37 -17.36 -16.02
C ALA A 140 -6.60 -16.32 -17.13
N ASP A 141 -5.81 -16.38 -18.20
CA ASP A 141 -5.93 -15.56 -19.38
C ASP A 141 -6.07 -16.44 -20.61
N TYR A 142 -7.11 -16.24 -21.37
CA TYR A 142 -7.27 -16.84 -22.69
C TYR A 142 -7.20 -15.75 -23.74
N GLN A 143 -6.22 -15.85 -24.63
CA GLN A 143 -6.03 -14.93 -25.74
C GLN A 143 -6.30 -15.62 -27.07
N ARG A 144 -7.15 -15.00 -27.88
CA ARG A 144 -7.38 -15.36 -29.27
C ARG A 144 -6.86 -14.27 -30.19
N SER A 145 -5.87 -14.59 -31.00
CA SER A 145 -5.35 -13.74 -32.07
C SER A 145 -6.14 -14.02 -33.37
N PHE A 146 -6.34 -12.97 -34.17
CA PHE A 146 -7.09 -13.06 -35.46
C PHE A 146 -6.08 -12.98 -36.62
N ASP A 147 -6.59 -13.04 -37.86
CA ASP A 147 -5.77 -12.99 -39.06
C ASP A 147 -5.13 -11.63 -39.31
N LYS A 148 -5.77 -10.58 -38.82
CA LYS A 148 -5.20 -9.22 -38.84
C LYS A 148 -4.10 -9.11 -37.78
N GLU A 149 -2.93 -8.68 -38.19
CA GLU A 149 -1.79 -8.48 -37.32
C GLU A 149 -2.15 -7.54 -36.15
N ASN A 150 -1.72 -7.88 -34.93
CA ASN A 150 -2.00 -7.13 -33.70
C ASN A 150 -3.51 -7.01 -33.36
N GLN A 151 -4.35 -7.89 -33.91
CA GLN A 151 -5.74 -8.01 -33.52
C GLN A 151 -5.92 -9.21 -32.59
N PHE A 152 -6.42 -8.99 -31.39
CA PHE A 152 -6.64 -10.05 -30.41
C PHE A 152 -7.78 -9.73 -29.45
N LEU A 153 -8.38 -10.79 -28.92
CA LEU A 153 -9.37 -10.77 -27.86
C LEU A 153 -8.81 -11.54 -26.68
N THR A 154 -8.86 -10.93 -25.50
CA THR A 154 -8.40 -11.54 -24.26
C THR A 154 -9.54 -11.63 -23.25
N PHE A 155 -9.71 -12.79 -22.63
CA PHE A 155 -10.53 -13.00 -21.45
C PHE A 155 -9.60 -13.23 -20.26
N SER A 156 -9.78 -12.48 -19.20
CA SER A 156 -8.97 -12.58 -18.01
C SER A 156 -9.84 -12.80 -16.78
N TYR A 157 -9.41 -13.71 -15.93
CA TYR A 157 -9.98 -13.89 -14.61
C TYR A 157 -8.86 -13.83 -13.56
N ARG A 158 -9.13 -13.16 -12.45
CA ARG A 158 -8.23 -13.09 -11.29
C ARG A 158 -9.03 -13.34 -10.02
N LEU A 159 -8.46 -14.12 -9.13
CA LEU A 159 -8.90 -14.32 -7.76
C LEU A 159 -7.76 -13.97 -6.82
N GLU A 160 -8.04 -13.14 -5.85
CA GLU A 160 -7.14 -12.86 -4.73
C GLU A 160 -7.86 -13.14 -3.41
N SER A 161 -7.19 -13.77 -2.47
CA SER A 161 -7.72 -14.04 -1.13
C SER A 161 -6.61 -13.85 -0.11
N SER A 162 -6.88 -13.04 0.90
CA SER A 162 -5.91 -12.72 1.96
C SER A 162 -6.60 -12.79 3.32
N PRO A 163 -6.82 -14.00 3.87
CA PRO A 163 -7.23 -14.11 5.26
C PRO A 163 -6.07 -13.67 6.18
N SER A 164 -6.39 -13.12 7.33
CA SER A 164 -5.42 -12.80 8.36
C SER A 164 -6.00 -13.08 9.74
N SER A 165 -5.15 -13.49 10.66
CA SER A 165 -5.49 -13.66 12.06
C SER A 165 -4.44 -12.98 12.91
N THR A 166 -4.87 -12.22 13.91
CA THR A 166 -3.99 -11.57 14.88
C THR A 166 -4.57 -11.74 16.26
N THR A 167 -3.81 -12.38 17.14
CA THR A 167 -4.13 -12.50 18.55
C THR A 167 -3.14 -11.65 19.35
N ASN A 168 -3.66 -10.83 20.26
CA ASN A 168 -2.84 -9.96 21.10
C ASN A 168 -3.29 -10.08 22.57
N HIS A 169 -2.33 -10.27 23.46
CA HIS A 169 -2.50 -10.20 24.89
C HIS A 169 -1.61 -9.09 25.44
N SER A 170 -2.20 -8.15 26.18
CA SER A 170 -1.48 -7.07 26.85
C SER A 170 -1.76 -7.09 28.34
N PHE A 171 -0.70 -7.10 29.14
CA PHE A 171 -0.76 -7.13 30.60
C PHE A 171 0.03 -5.95 31.14
N TYR A 172 -0.51 -5.35 32.20
CA TYR A 172 0.10 -4.18 32.83
C TYR A 172 0.38 -4.43 34.31
N ASN A 173 1.49 -3.89 34.79
CA ASN A 173 1.89 -3.93 36.19
C ASN A 173 2.60 -2.63 36.57
N TRP A 174 2.49 -2.19 37.82
CA TRP A 174 3.09 -0.95 38.32
C TRP A 174 3.42 -1.04 39.80
N ASP A 175 4.37 -0.21 40.24
CA ASP A 175 4.61 0.04 41.65
C ASP A 175 3.52 0.97 42.23
N ALA A 176 2.99 0.63 43.40
CA ALA A 176 1.91 1.39 44.03
C ALA A 176 2.29 2.86 44.30
N SER A 177 3.59 3.17 44.49
CA SER A 177 4.10 4.54 44.69
C SER A 177 4.12 5.38 43.39
N LEU A 178 4.04 4.73 42.22
CA LEU A 178 4.07 5.33 40.88
C LEU A 178 2.83 4.94 40.07
N ALA A 179 1.75 4.56 40.75
CA ALA A 179 0.51 4.15 40.08
C ALA A 179 -0.03 5.25 39.15
N PRO A 180 -0.47 4.91 37.93
CA PRO A 180 -1.18 5.85 37.06
C PRO A 180 -2.46 6.35 37.70
N THR A 181 -2.83 7.59 37.41
CA THR A 181 -4.10 8.16 37.88
C THR A 181 -5.31 7.74 37.02
N PHE A 182 -5.06 7.07 35.92
CA PHE A 182 -6.05 6.46 35.03
C PHE A 182 -6.04 4.94 35.19
N ALA A 183 -7.17 4.30 34.89
CA ALA A 183 -7.28 2.86 34.96
C ALA A 183 -6.47 2.22 33.81
N LEU A 184 -5.64 1.23 34.17
CA LEU A 184 -5.03 0.31 33.21
C LEU A 184 -5.89 -0.95 33.13
N THR A 185 -6.08 -1.46 31.93
CA THR A 185 -6.82 -2.71 31.67
C THR A 185 -5.93 -3.70 30.94
N ASP A 186 -5.87 -4.94 31.44
CA ASP A 186 -5.33 -6.05 30.66
C ASP A 186 -6.28 -6.30 29.49
N LEU A 187 -5.72 -6.52 28.31
CA LEU A 187 -6.46 -6.66 27.04
C LEU A 187 -6.18 -8.02 26.42
N TYR A 188 -7.22 -8.66 25.95
CA TYR A 188 -7.19 -9.74 24.99
C TYR A 188 -7.89 -9.31 23.72
N SER A 189 -7.23 -9.43 22.57
CA SER A 189 -7.82 -9.14 21.26
C SER A 189 -7.59 -10.34 20.33
N ASP A 190 -8.65 -10.78 19.66
CA ASP A 190 -8.63 -11.80 18.62
C ASP A 190 -9.33 -11.26 17.39
N MET A 191 -8.57 -11.04 16.32
CA MET A 191 -9.00 -10.42 15.09
C MET A 191 -8.82 -11.38 13.92
N ASP A 192 -9.94 -11.87 13.39
CA ASP A 192 -10.00 -12.61 12.14
C ASP A 192 -10.51 -11.74 11.01
N GLN A 193 -9.72 -11.62 9.95
CA GLN A 193 -10.11 -10.89 8.74
C GLN A 193 -10.06 -11.81 7.54
N LYS A 194 -11.01 -11.65 6.61
CA LYS A 194 -11.04 -12.38 5.34
C LYS A 194 -11.29 -11.41 4.22
N PHE A 195 -10.36 -11.39 3.28
CA PHE A 195 -10.47 -10.65 2.05
C PHE A 195 -10.57 -11.63 0.88
N ALA A 196 -11.48 -11.37 -0.05
CA ALA A 196 -11.56 -12.05 -1.34
C ALA A 196 -11.96 -11.06 -2.44
N GLU A 197 -11.25 -11.09 -3.56
CA GLU A 197 -11.56 -10.30 -4.74
C GLU A 197 -11.60 -11.19 -5.98
N HIS A 198 -12.68 -11.09 -6.74
CA HIS A 198 -12.86 -11.71 -8.05
C HIS A 198 -12.87 -10.61 -9.11
N THR A 199 -12.03 -10.74 -10.11
CA THR A 199 -11.97 -9.83 -11.25
C THR A 199 -12.18 -10.61 -12.54
N GLY A 200 -13.20 -10.22 -13.31
CA GLY A 200 -13.42 -10.65 -14.69
C GLY A 200 -13.18 -9.49 -15.64
N GLN A 201 -12.46 -9.72 -16.73
CA GLN A 201 -12.13 -8.70 -17.71
C GLN A 201 -12.16 -9.27 -19.12
N VAL A 202 -12.62 -8.46 -20.08
CA VAL A 202 -12.54 -8.75 -21.50
C VAL A 202 -11.96 -7.55 -22.23
N ASP A 203 -10.96 -7.81 -23.10
CA ASP A 203 -10.25 -6.79 -23.87
C ASP A 203 -10.22 -7.19 -25.34
N PHE A 204 -10.57 -6.25 -26.21
CA PHE A 204 -10.42 -6.39 -27.64
C PHE A 204 -9.55 -5.27 -28.19
N THR A 205 -8.45 -5.65 -28.86
CA THR A 205 -7.53 -4.72 -29.50
C THR A 205 -7.53 -4.98 -31.01
N THR A 206 -7.63 -3.91 -31.80
CA THR A 206 -7.62 -4.00 -33.26
C THR A 206 -6.94 -2.78 -33.88
N PRO A 207 -6.00 -2.96 -34.82
CA PRO A 207 -5.58 -1.88 -35.71
C PRO A 207 -6.76 -1.46 -36.59
N ILE A 208 -7.11 -0.19 -36.59
CA ILE A 208 -8.17 0.36 -37.45
C ILE A 208 -7.62 0.95 -38.76
N ALA A 209 -6.34 1.36 -38.74
CA ALA A 209 -5.57 1.78 -39.91
C ALA A 209 -4.07 1.53 -39.67
N LYS A 210 -3.20 1.84 -40.66
CA LYS A 210 -1.75 1.57 -40.61
C LYS A 210 -1.04 2.06 -39.32
N HIS A 211 -1.47 3.18 -38.78
CA HIS A 211 -0.84 3.84 -37.63
C HIS A 211 -1.79 3.99 -36.43
N HIS A 212 -2.97 3.38 -36.49
CA HIS A 212 -4.07 3.60 -35.60
C HIS A 212 -4.52 2.28 -34.97
N THR A 213 -4.51 2.20 -33.66
CA THR A 213 -5.00 1.06 -32.90
C THR A 213 -6.12 1.50 -31.96
N LEU A 214 -7.18 0.72 -31.88
CA LEU A 214 -8.28 0.89 -30.93
C LEU A 214 -8.29 -0.31 -29.99
N SER A 215 -8.36 -0.05 -28.70
CA SER A 215 -8.60 -1.04 -27.65
C SER A 215 -9.87 -0.67 -26.89
N ILE A 216 -10.77 -1.66 -26.71
CA ILE A 216 -11.98 -1.51 -25.91
C ILE A 216 -12.05 -2.66 -24.93
N GLY A 217 -12.64 -2.43 -23.77
CA GLY A 217 -12.76 -3.47 -22.77
C GLY A 217 -13.83 -3.20 -21.74
N ALA A 218 -14.14 -4.25 -20.99
CA ALA A 218 -15.02 -4.21 -19.85
C ALA A 218 -14.41 -4.99 -18.68
N LYS A 219 -14.62 -4.54 -17.47
CA LYS A 219 -14.11 -5.15 -16.24
C LYS A 219 -15.18 -5.16 -15.17
N TYR A 220 -15.29 -6.27 -14.47
CA TYR A 220 -16.12 -6.38 -13.29
C TYR A 220 -15.27 -6.89 -12.12
N ILE A 221 -15.40 -6.24 -10.98
CA ILE A 221 -14.71 -6.60 -9.72
C ILE A 221 -15.78 -6.81 -8.65
N TYR A 222 -15.74 -7.96 -8.02
CA TYR A 222 -16.47 -8.25 -6.80
C TYR A 222 -15.48 -8.44 -5.66
N ARG A 223 -15.59 -7.61 -4.63
CA ARG A 223 -14.70 -7.63 -3.45
C ARG A 223 -15.52 -7.86 -2.20
N GLN A 224 -15.06 -8.74 -1.35
CA GLN A 224 -15.64 -8.99 -0.04
C GLN A 224 -14.56 -8.90 1.03
N ASN A 225 -14.85 -8.11 2.07
CA ASN A 225 -14.10 -8.09 3.32
C ASN A 225 -15.03 -8.53 4.45
N ARG A 226 -14.52 -9.36 5.32
CA ARG A 226 -15.16 -9.72 6.59
C ARG A 226 -14.15 -9.51 7.70
N SER A 227 -14.59 -8.91 8.80
CA SER A 227 -13.81 -8.79 10.02
C SER A 227 -14.66 -9.27 11.19
N ASP A 228 -14.07 -10.16 11.97
CA ASP A 228 -14.56 -10.59 13.26
C ASP A 228 -13.49 -10.20 14.29
N ASN A 229 -13.72 -9.14 15.06
CA ASN A 229 -12.85 -8.67 16.12
C ASN A 229 -13.55 -8.88 17.45
N VAL A 230 -12.90 -9.65 18.32
CA VAL A 230 -13.32 -9.89 19.70
C VAL A 230 -12.29 -9.26 20.61
N GLU A 231 -12.70 -8.28 21.39
CA GLU A 231 -11.89 -7.67 22.43
C GLU A 231 -12.50 -7.95 23.79
N MET A 232 -11.66 -8.37 24.73
CA MET A 232 -12.02 -8.61 26.11
C MET A 232 -11.02 -7.89 27.01
N GLU A 233 -11.50 -7.35 28.11
CA GLU A 233 -10.70 -6.60 29.07
C GLU A 233 -10.99 -6.99 30.51
N ARG A 234 -10.02 -6.74 31.38
CA ARG A 234 -10.20 -6.79 32.84
C ARG A 234 -9.36 -5.69 33.50
N PRO A 235 -9.69 -5.23 34.71
CA PRO A 235 -8.83 -4.30 35.42
C PRO A 235 -7.41 -4.91 35.62
N ALA A 236 -6.38 -4.18 35.24
CA ALA A 236 -5.02 -4.67 35.37
C ALA A 236 -4.63 -4.89 36.84
N GLY A 237 -3.81 -5.91 37.08
CA GLY A 237 -3.40 -6.30 38.44
C GLY A 237 -4.46 -7.08 39.23
N THR A 238 -5.62 -7.44 38.63
CA THR A 238 -6.64 -8.30 39.24
C THR A 238 -6.57 -9.72 38.68
N THR A 239 -7.29 -10.64 39.32
CA THR A 239 -7.51 -12.03 38.87
C THR A 239 -8.92 -12.23 38.34
N ASP A 240 -9.64 -11.13 38.07
CA ASP A 240 -10.99 -11.19 37.54
C ASP A 240 -11.02 -11.82 36.14
N ASP A 241 -12.16 -12.41 35.78
CA ASP A 241 -12.35 -12.90 34.42
C ASP A 241 -12.37 -11.74 33.40
N PHE A 242 -11.89 -12.00 32.19
CA PHE A 242 -12.00 -11.06 31.10
C PHE A 242 -13.48 -10.88 30.69
N ALA A 243 -13.91 -9.64 30.58
CA ALA A 243 -15.25 -9.25 30.11
C ALA A 243 -15.19 -8.68 28.69
N PRO A 244 -16.26 -8.86 27.88
CA PRO A 244 -16.31 -8.27 26.55
C PRO A 244 -16.15 -6.75 26.59
N ASN A 245 -15.29 -6.23 25.70
CA ASN A 245 -15.09 -4.80 25.50
C ASN A 245 -16.03 -4.28 24.39
N ALA A 246 -16.45 -3.04 24.50
CA ALA A 246 -17.29 -2.34 23.51
C ALA A 246 -16.63 -2.16 22.13
N SER A 247 -15.32 -2.36 22.03
CA SER A 247 -14.56 -2.34 20.77
C SER A 247 -14.71 -3.60 19.94
N SER A 248 -15.29 -4.68 20.48
CA SER A 248 -15.64 -5.87 19.71
C SER A 248 -16.56 -5.52 18.56
N LEU A 249 -16.19 -5.91 17.33
CA LEU A 249 -16.92 -5.53 16.14
C LEU A 249 -16.89 -6.62 15.08
N ARG A 250 -18.07 -6.95 14.53
CA ARG A 250 -18.22 -7.83 13.38
C ARG A 250 -18.84 -7.07 12.22
N TYR A 251 -18.18 -7.08 11.07
CA TYR A 251 -18.75 -6.50 9.87
C TYR A 251 -18.45 -7.32 8.61
N ARG A 252 -19.31 -7.14 7.61
CA ARG A 252 -19.11 -7.57 6.23
C ARG A 252 -19.19 -6.36 5.32
N HIS A 253 -18.20 -6.20 4.49
CA HIS A 253 -18.11 -5.15 3.47
C HIS A 253 -18.03 -5.79 2.11
N THR A 254 -18.92 -5.44 1.19
CA THR A 254 -18.89 -5.85 -0.21
C THR A 254 -18.75 -4.63 -1.12
N THR A 255 -18.00 -4.78 -2.19
CA THR A 255 -17.86 -3.76 -3.23
C THR A 255 -18.01 -4.42 -4.61
N ASP A 256 -18.95 -3.91 -5.38
CA ASP A 256 -19.15 -4.24 -6.79
C ASP A 256 -18.65 -3.08 -7.65
N ILE A 257 -17.79 -3.33 -8.64
CA ILE A 257 -17.30 -2.31 -9.56
C ILE A 257 -17.49 -2.82 -10.99
N ALA A 258 -18.31 -2.13 -11.76
CA ALA A 258 -18.47 -2.34 -13.19
C ALA A 258 -17.79 -1.21 -13.95
N ALA A 259 -16.96 -1.54 -14.94
CA ALA A 259 -16.23 -0.56 -15.72
C ALA A 259 -16.22 -0.91 -17.21
N GLY A 260 -16.35 0.13 -18.04
CA GLY A 260 -16.12 0.07 -19.47
C GLY A 260 -15.07 1.10 -19.88
N TYR A 261 -14.22 0.78 -20.83
CA TYR A 261 -13.14 1.66 -21.25
C TYR A 261 -12.82 1.52 -22.72
N ALA A 262 -12.28 2.60 -23.28
CA ALA A 262 -11.74 2.66 -24.63
C ALA A 262 -10.42 3.43 -24.65
N GLU A 263 -9.48 2.99 -25.45
CA GLU A 263 -8.19 3.62 -25.66
C GLU A 263 -7.86 3.64 -27.15
N TYR A 264 -7.41 4.77 -27.62
CA TYR A 264 -6.93 4.98 -28.98
C TYR A 264 -5.43 5.26 -28.97
N GLU A 265 -4.69 4.56 -29.82
CA GLU A 265 -3.25 4.75 -30.01
C GLU A 265 -2.94 5.16 -31.46
N LEU A 266 -2.10 6.18 -31.60
CA LEU A 266 -1.54 6.67 -32.84
C LEU A 266 0.00 6.55 -32.80
N LYS A 267 0.59 5.93 -33.82
CA LYS A 267 2.05 5.85 -34.00
C LYS A 267 2.42 6.30 -35.41
N VAL A 268 3.02 7.49 -35.54
CA VAL A 268 3.44 8.07 -36.82
C VAL A 268 4.88 8.55 -36.66
N ASP A 269 5.80 7.92 -37.38
CA ASP A 269 7.24 8.24 -37.37
C ASP A 269 7.80 8.40 -35.94
N LYS A 270 8.14 9.63 -35.57
CA LYS A 270 8.70 9.98 -34.27
C LYS A 270 7.65 10.30 -33.21
N PHE A 271 6.38 10.39 -33.59
CA PHE A 271 5.28 10.76 -32.71
C PHE A 271 4.45 9.54 -32.32
N ASN A 272 4.16 9.41 -31.05
CA ASN A 272 3.18 8.48 -30.53
C ASN A 272 2.20 9.20 -29.60
N ALA A 273 0.93 8.87 -29.72
CA ALA A 273 -0.13 9.40 -28.87
C ALA A 273 -1.03 8.27 -28.43
N ARG A 274 -1.44 8.30 -27.17
CA ARG A 274 -2.41 7.38 -26.60
C ARG A 274 -3.41 8.20 -25.78
N ALA A 275 -4.69 8.03 -26.05
CA ALA A 275 -5.76 8.68 -25.33
C ALA A 275 -6.84 7.65 -24.98
N GLY A 276 -7.27 7.63 -23.76
CA GLY A 276 -8.28 6.71 -23.28
C GLY A 276 -9.16 7.31 -22.20
N ALA A 277 -10.29 6.67 -21.98
CA ALA A 277 -11.19 6.97 -20.88
C ALA A 277 -11.81 5.68 -20.35
N ARG A 278 -12.00 5.64 -19.04
CA ARG A 278 -12.66 4.55 -18.32
C ARG A 278 -13.80 5.13 -17.49
N TYR A 279 -14.99 4.61 -17.65
CA TYR A 279 -16.11 4.89 -16.79
C TYR A 279 -16.26 3.75 -15.78
N GLU A 280 -16.35 4.09 -14.51
CA GLU A 280 -16.57 3.14 -13.42
C GLU A 280 -17.83 3.48 -12.64
N TYR A 281 -18.65 2.49 -12.39
CA TYR A 281 -19.72 2.53 -11.42
C TYR A 281 -19.39 1.55 -10.30
N SER A 282 -19.39 2.01 -9.05
CA SER A 282 -19.14 1.15 -7.91
C SER A 282 -20.23 1.28 -6.86
N LYS A 283 -20.58 0.16 -6.23
CA LYS A 283 -21.51 0.06 -5.13
C LYS A 283 -20.79 -0.57 -3.94
N VAL A 284 -20.85 0.13 -2.81
CA VAL A 284 -20.33 -0.32 -1.52
C VAL A 284 -21.52 -0.65 -0.62
N HIS A 285 -21.45 -1.80 0.06
CA HIS A 285 -22.43 -2.19 1.06
C HIS A 285 -21.73 -2.71 2.32
N VAL A 286 -22.07 -2.16 3.48
CA VAL A 286 -21.56 -2.58 4.78
C VAL A 286 -22.70 -3.06 5.65
N SER A 287 -22.55 -4.23 6.25
CA SER A 287 -23.52 -4.83 7.16
C SER A 287 -22.84 -5.34 8.43
N TYR A 288 -23.56 -5.30 9.52
CA TYR A 288 -23.13 -5.77 10.84
C TYR A 288 -24.02 -6.95 11.23
N PRO A 289 -23.49 -8.21 11.15
CA PRO A 289 -24.29 -9.42 11.35
C PRO A 289 -24.89 -9.54 12.75
N ASP A 290 -24.26 -8.95 13.75
CA ASP A 290 -24.72 -8.90 15.15
C ASP A 290 -25.69 -7.76 15.46
N LEU A 291 -26.09 -6.97 14.42
CA LEU A 291 -26.96 -5.80 14.52
C LEU A 291 -26.43 -4.71 15.48
N SER A 292 -25.16 -4.75 15.81
CA SER A 292 -24.49 -3.77 16.69
C SER A 292 -24.53 -2.35 16.12
N ARG A 293 -24.62 -2.23 14.78
CA ARG A 293 -24.65 -0.97 14.05
C ARG A 293 -25.58 -1.06 12.84
N PRO A 294 -26.15 0.08 12.36
CA PRO A 294 -26.97 0.09 11.17
C PRO A 294 -26.13 -0.20 9.90
N SER A 295 -26.66 -1.04 9.03
CA SER A 295 -26.09 -1.27 7.70
C SER A 295 -26.25 -0.03 6.82
N PHE A 296 -25.29 0.19 5.91
CA PHE A 296 -25.36 1.31 4.98
C PHE A 296 -24.81 0.95 3.60
N SER A 297 -25.10 1.78 2.59
CA SER A 297 -24.60 1.62 1.23
C SER A 297 -24.26 2.97 0.63
N SER A 298 -23.21 3.00 -0.22
CA SER A 298 -22.82 4.17 -1.00
C SER A 298 -22.52 3.76 -2.43
N ASN A 299 -22.76 4.68 -3.39
CA ASN A 299 -22.50 4.45 -4.81
C ASN A 299 -21.61 5.57 -5.34
N PHE A 300 -20.70 5.24 -6.26
CA PHE A 300 -19.79 6.17 -6.89
C PHE A 300 -19.83 5.99 -8.40
N SER A 301 -19.71 7.09 -9.14
CA SER A 301 -19.68 7.11 -10.60
C SER A 301 -18.54 8.02 -11.06
N ASP A 302 -17.51 7.42 -11.67
CA ASP A 302 -16.27 8.10 -11.97
C ASP A 302 -15.91 7.95 -13.45
N LEU A 303 -15.53 9.05 -14.11
CA LEU A 303 -14.92 9.04 -15.44
C LEU A 303 -13.42 9.33 -15.29
N VAL A 304 -12.58 8.40 -15.72
CA VAL A 304 -11.13 8.40 -15.53
C VAL A 304 -10.42 8.53 -16.88
N PRO A 305 -10.09 9.73 -17.34
CA PRO A 305 -9.35 9.95 -18.58
C PRO A 305 -7.84 9.77 -18.39
N ASN A 306 -7.16 9.38 -19.48
CA ASN A 306 -5.72 9.35 -19.58
C ASN A 306 -5.26 9.78 -20.97
N VAL A 307 -4.14 10.51 -21.05
CA VAL A 307 -3.50 10.90 -22.30
C VAL A 307 -1.99 10.78 -22.14
N ILE A 308 -1.34 10.21 -23.15
CA ILE A 308 0.12 10.14 -23.23
C ILE A 308 0.53 10.59 -24.63
N LEU A 309 1.46 11.54 -24.71
CA LEU A 309 2.06 12.02 -25.93
C LEU A 309 3.56 11.78 -25.85
N GLY A 310 4.14 11.14 -26.83
CA GLY A 310 5.57 10.87 -26.92
C GLY A 310 6.14 11.38 -28.23
N TYR A 311 7.32 11.97 -28.18
CA TYR A 311 8.06 12.41 -29.34
C TYR A 311 9.52 11.97 -29.24
N ASN A 312 9.95 11.13 -30.19
CA ASN A 312 11.33 10.71 -30.32
C ASN A 312 12.12 11.79 -31.05
N ILE A 313 12.84 12.64 -30.31
CA ILE A 313 13.70 13.69 -30.87
C ILE A 313 14.78 13.03 -31.73
N SER A 314 15.37 11.97 -31.21
CA SER A 314 16.31 11.06 -31.89
C SER A 314 16.17 9.64 -31.35
N ASP A 315 16.94 8.69 -31.85
CA ASP A 315 16.98 7.30 -31.35
C ASP A 315 17.40 7.21 -29.87
N LEU A 316 18.08 8.24 -29.36
CA LEU A 316 18.60 8.31 -27.98
C LEU A 316 17.80 9.27 -27.09
N GLN A 317 16.86 10.05 -27.63
CA GLN A 317 16.21 11.12 -26.92
C GLN A 317 14.70 11.07 -27.12
N MET A 318 13.96 11.11 -26.03
CA MET A 318 12.50 11.12 -26.03
C MET A 318 11.96 12.21 -25.10
N LEU A 319 10.93 12.89 -25.56
CA LEU A 319 10.09 13.77 -24.75
C LEU A 319 8.72 13.12 -24.61
N LYS A 320 8.20 13.04 -23.39
CA LYS A 320 6.89 12.46 -23.08
C LYS A 320 6.08 13.43 -22.21
N ALA A 321 4.88 13.76 -22.65
CA ALA A 321 3.88 14.43 -21.84
C ALA A 321 2.78 13.42 -21.45
N SER A 322 2.31 13.46 -20.23
CA SER A 322 1.23 12.59 -19.77
C SER A 322 0.26 13.33 -18.87
N TYR A 323 -0.99 12.96 -18.99
CA TYR A 323 -2.06 13.33 -18.08
C TYR A 323 -2.82 12.06 -17.67
N ASN A 324 -3.08 11.90 -16.42
CA ASN A 324 -3.99 10.87 -15.91
C ASN A 324 -4.76 11.40 -14.71
N MET A 325 -6.00 10.98 -14.60
CA MET A 325 -6.79 11.15 -13.39
C MET A 325 -6.74 9.87 -12.56
N ARG A 326 -6.67 10.00 -11.24
CA ARG A 326 -6.83 8.91 -10.28
C ARG A 326 -8.00 9.20 -9.37
N ILE A 327 -8.68 8.15 -8.96
CA ILE A 327 -9.78 8.22 -8.01
C ILE A 327 -9.38 7.54 -6.71
N GLY A 328 -9.71 8.19 -5.59
CA GLY A 328 -9.61 7.63 -4.24
C GLY A 328 -11.02 7.54 -3.64
N ARG A 329 -11.51 6.32 -3.40
CA ARG A 329 -12.82 6.13 -2.78
C ARG A 329 -12.71 6.15 -1.27
N PRO A 330 -13.67 6.78 -0.56
CA PRO A 330 -13.67 6.76 0.90
C PRO A 330 -13.76 5.33 1.44
N GLY A 331 -12.96 5.06 2.47
CA GLY A 331 -12.98 3.80 3.20
C GLY A 331 -14.21 3.66 4.11
N ILE A 332 -14.35 2.49 4.73
CA ILE A 332 -15.53 2.17 5.59
C ILE A 332 -15.63 3.15 6.76
N SER A 333 -14.53 3.48 7.41
CA SER A 333 -14.50 4.42 8.54
C SER A 333 -15.00 5.81 8.16
N TYR A 334 -14.78 6.22 6.90
CA TYR A 334 -15.24 7.51 6.40
C TYR A 334 -16.74 7.53 6.09
N LEU A 335 -17.28 6.38 5.68
CA LEU A 335 -18.67 6.25 5.23
C LEU A 335 -19.64 5.83 6.36
N THR A 336 -19.13 5.33 7.50
CA THR A 336 -20.00 4.80 8.55
C THR A 336 -20.86 5.88 9.21
N PRO A 337 -22.18 5.78 9.19
CA PRO A 337 -23.06 6.73 9.88
C PRO A 337 -23.12 6.51 11.39
N TYR A 338 -22.43 5.48 11.89
CA TYR A 338 -22.37 5.19 13.31
C TYR A 338 -21.60 6.28 14.06
N VAL A 339 -22.21 6.80 15.13
CA VAL A 339 -21.60 7.79 16.01
C VAL A 339 -20.96 7.07 17.19
N ASP A 340 -19.64 7.07 17.24
CA ASP A 340 -18.89 6.60 18.41
C ASP A 340 -18.96 7.68 19.52
N LYS A 341 -19.54 7.31 20.64
CA LYS A 341 -19.71 8.13 21.84
C LYS A 341 -19.01 7.53 23.06
N SER A 342 -18.03 6.68 22.84
CA SER A 342 -17.23 6.06 23.92
C SER A 342 -16.56 7.11 24.81
N ASN A 343 -16.22 8.27 24.22
CA ASN A 343 -15.80 9.45 24.96
C ASN A 343 -16.89 10.54 24.91
N PRO A 344 -17.53 10.89 26.03
CA PRO A 344 -18.61 11.90 26.03
C PRO A 344 -18.16 13.31 25.59
N GLN A 345 -16.85 13.62 25.69
CA GLN A 345 -16.27 14.91 25.30
C GLN A 345 -15.78 14.94 23.85
N SER A 346 -15.71 13.77 23.19
CA SER A 346 -15.20 13.64 21.82
C SER A 346 -15.92 12.51 21.10
N ILE A 347 -16.73 12.84 20.12
CA ILE A 347 -17.47 11.87 19.31
C ILE A 347 -16.89 11.78 17.90
N THR A 348 -16.93 10.59 17.32
CA THR A 348 -16.41 10.32 15.97
C THR A 348 -17.47 9.65 15.11
N TYR A 349 -17.62 10.11 13.87
CA TYR A 349 -18.55 9.54 12.89
C TYR A 349 -18.11 9.83 11.46
N GLY A 350 -18.51 8.97 10.53
CA GLY A 350 -18.32 9.18 9.10
C GLY A 350 -19.53 9.82 8.42
N ASP A 351 -19.43 10.06 7.13
CA ASP A 351 -20.50 10.56 6.27
C ASP A 351 -20.71 9.63 5.06
N PRO A 352 -21.85 8.93 4.95
CA PRO A 352 -22.12 8.04 3.81
C PRO A 352 -22.32 8.79 2.47
N ASN A 353 -22.42 10.12 2.48
CA ASN A 353 -22.58 10.96 1.29
C ASN A 353 -21.26 11.49 0.73
N LEU A 354 -20.10 11.04 1.26
CA LEU A 354 -18.81 11.41 0.68
C LEU A 354 -18.67 10.87 -0.73
N ASP A 355 -18.08 11.69 -1.60
CA ASP A 355 -17.73 11.34 -2.97
C ASP A 355 -16.28 10.79 -3.10
N SER A 356 -15.98 10.21 -4.25
CA SER A 356 -14.60 9.87 -4.63
C SER A 356 -13.73 11.13 -4.68
N GLU A 357 -12.50 11.04 -4.19
CA GLU A 357 -11.47 12.05 -4.46
C GLU A 357 -10.96 11.90 -5.90
N HIS A 358 -10.82 13.01 -6.62
CA HIS A 358 -10.27 13.06 -7.96
C HIS A 358 -8.93 13.79 -7.97
N ARG A 359 -7.88 13.07 -8.34
CA ARG A 359 -6.52 13.61 -8.44
C ARG A 359 -6.06 13.63 -9.88
N HIS A 360 -5.82 14.83 -10.41
CA HIS A 360 -5.28 15.06 -11.74
C HIS A 360 -3.77 15.12 -11.70
N ASN A 361 -3.10 14.27 -12.45
CA ASN A 361 -1.64 14.21 -12.53
C ASN A 361 -1.19 14.53 -13.95
N MET A 362 -0.28 15.46 -14.09
CA MET A 362 0.37 15.87 -15.34
C MET A 362 1.87 15.67 -15.17
N ALA A 363 2.54 15.20 -16.20
CA ALA A 363 3.99 15.09 -16.17
C ALA A 363 4.58 15.35 -17.55
N LEU A 364 5.74 16.02 -17.55
CA LEU A 364 6.61 16.21 -18.71
C LEU A 364 7.95 15.54 -18.40
N THR A 365 8.31 14.53 -19.18
CA THR A 365 9.52 13.74 -18.96
C THR A 365 10.43 13.84 -20.18
N TYR A 366 11.68 14.20 -19.97
CA TYR A 366 12.75 14.11 -20.93
C TYR A 366 13.67 12.93 -20.57
N SER A 367 13.97 12.10 -21.56
CA SER A 367 14.85 10.95 -21.41
C SER A 367 15.95 11.01 -22.49
N HIS A 368 17.19 10.82 -22.08
CA HIS A 368 18.34 10.58 -22.96
C HIS A 368 19.09 9.34 -22.49
N PHE A 369 19.34 8.40 -23.40
CA PHE A 369 20.03 7.15 -23.10
C PHE A 369 21.15 6.92 -24.09
N SER A 370 22.38 7.01 -23.61
CA SER A 370 23.58 6.62 -24.36
C SER A 370 24.53 5.82 -23.47
N THR A 371 25.53 5.23 -24.06
CA THR A 371 26.54 4.44 -23.32
C THR A 371 27.41 5.27 -22.37
N LYS A 372 27.54 6.59 -22.65
CA LYS A 372 28.34 7.50 -21.83
C LYS A 372 27.51 8.33 -20.86
N PHE A 373 26.28 8.66 -21.25
CA PHE A 373 25.45 9.55 -20.48
C PHE A 373 23.98 9.13 -20.60
N SER A 374 23.33 8.93 -19.46
CA SER A 374 21.91 8.70 -19.39
C SER A 374 21.30 9.71 -18.42
N VAL A 375 20.20 10.34 -18.80
CA VAL A 375 19.43 11.22 -17.94
C VAL A 375 17.94 10.97 -18.15
N ASN A 376 17.20 10.98 -17.04
CA ASN A 376 15.75 11.05 -17.04
C ASN A 376 15.34 12.17 -16.10
N ALA A 377 14.67 13.18 -16.64
CA ALA A 377 14.17 14.32 -15.88
C ALA A 377 12.66 14.40 -16.06
N SER A 378 11.92 14.45 -14.97
CA SER A 378 10.44 14.48 -14.98
C SER A 378 9.95 15.64 -14.12
N LEU A 379 9.23 16.57 -14.71
CA LEU A 379 8.47 17.63 -14.05
C LEU A 379 7.04 17.14 -13.91
N GLY A 380 6.52 17.05 -12.69
CA GLY A 380 5.17 16.63 -12.36
C GLY A 380 4.35 17.76 -11.75
N TYR A 381 3.07 17.80 -12.06
CA TYR A 381 2.09 18.64 -11.38
C TYR A 381 0.85 17.81 -11.04
N SER A 382 0.46 17.84 -9.78
CA SER A 382 -0.69 17.11 -9.25
C SER A 382 -1.65 18.09 -8.58
N VAL A 383 -2.95 17.92 -8.79
CA VAL A 383 -4.00 18.72 -8.16
C VAL A 383 -5.23 17.88 -7.82
N SER A 384 -5.76 18.06 -6.62
CA SER A 384 -7.08 17.58 -6.19
C SER A 384 -7.83 18.74 -5.55
N ASN A 385 -9.13 18.87 -5.85
CA ASN A 385 -10.00 19.91 -5.29
C ASN A 385 -11.02 19.36 -4.29
N ASP A 386 -11.12 18.04 -4.16
CA ASP A 386 -12.11 17.27 -3.42
C ASP A 386 -11.46 16.21 -2.52
N GLY A 387 -10.22 16.47 -2.10
CA GLY A 387 -9.45 15.56 -1.27
C GLY A 387 -10.19 15.19 0.02
N LEU A 388 -10.17 13.91 0.34
CA LEU A 388 -10.73 13.35 1.56
C LEU A 388 -9.82 13.62 2.75
N VAL A 389 -10.36 14.24 3.79
CA VAL A 389 -9.62 14.56 5.03
C VAL A 389 -10.54 14.45 6.23
N ASP A 390 -9.96 14.01 7.37
CA ASP A 390 -10.56 14.17 8.68
C ASP A 390 -10.46 15.62 9.16
N TYR A 391 -11.47 16.08 9.87
CA TYR A 391 -11.45 17.37 10.50
C TYR A 391 -12.28 17.36 11.81
N SER A 392 -11.96 18.29 12.70
CA SER A 392 -12.61 18.38 13.98
C SER A 392 -13.20 19.77 14.18
N PHE A 393 -14.31 19.83 14.91
CA PHE A 393 -14.94 21.09 15.34
C PHE A 393 -15.66 20.89 16.67
N ILE A 394 -15.83 21.98 17.42
CA ILE A 394 -16.59 21.96 18.68
C ILE A 394 -18.03 22.38 18.41
N LYS A 395 -18.98 21.57 18.88
CA LYS A 395 -20.40 21.88 18.86
C LYS A 395 -21.01 21.48 20.21
N ASP A 396 -21.75 22.40 20.82
CA ASP A 396 -22.40 22.21 22.12
C ASP A 396 -21.44 21.73 23.23
N GLY A 397 -20.16 22.20 23.18
CA GLY A 397 -19.11 21.83 24.12
C GLY A 397 -18.49 20.44 23.90
N VAL A 398 -18.88 19.73 22.85
CA VAL A 398 -18.36 18.40 22.49
C VAL A 398 -17.49 18.53 21.24
N LEU A 399 -16.33 17.86 21.24
CA LEU A 399 -15.47 17.75 20.06
C LEU A 399 -16.06 16.72 19.08
N HIS A 400 -16.33 17.16 17.86
CA HIS A 400 -16.79 16.31 16.76
C HIS A 400 -15.64 16.03 15.81
N ASN A 401 -15.33 14.76 15.58
CA ASN A 401 -14.38 14.30 14.57
C ASN A 401 -15.14 13.65 13.42
N THR A 402 -14.91 14.10 12.21
CA THR A 402 -15.63 13.59 11.03
C THR A 402 -14.77 13.78 9.77
N TYR A 403 -15.30 13.45 8.61
CA TYR A 403 -14.61 13.45 7.32
C TYR A 403 -15.32 14.30 6.30
N GLY A 404 -14.58 14.78 5.29
CA GLY A 404 -15.16 15.57 4.22
C GLY A 404 -14.28 15.60 2.97
N ASN A 405 -14.91 15.83 1.81
CA ASN A 405 -14.22 16.15 0.55
C ASN A 405 -13.87 17.65 0.51
N ILE A 406 -13.03 18.10 1.43
CA ILE A 406 -12.78 19.53 1.72
C ILE A 406 -11.31 19.95 1.57
N LEU A 407 -10.44 19.03 1.18
CA LEU A 407 -9.03 19.32 0.97
C LEU A 407 -8.74 19.72 -0.47
N HIS A 408 -8.17 20.89 -0.65
CA HIS A 408 -7.54 21.29 -1.90
C HIS A 408 -6.04 21.07 -1.80
N SER A 409 -5.49 20.24 -2.69
CA SER A 409 -4.07 19.92 -2.72
C SER A 409 -3.46 20.22 -4.09
N LYS A 410 -2.28 20.83 -4.09
CA LYS A 410 -1.43 21.02 -5.27
C LYS A 410 -0.02 20.58 -4.95
N GLU A 411 0.60 19.94 -5.90
CA GLU A 411 2.00 19.53 -5.78
C GLU A 411 2.72 19.74 -7.11
N LEU A 412 3.83 20.45 -7.07
CA LEU A 412 4.79 20.55 -8.17
C LEU A 412 6.02 19.72 -7.79
N SER A 413 6.41 18.76 -8.63
CA SER A 413 7.53 17.87 -8.35
C SER A 413 8.53 17.83 -9.50
N LEU A 414 9.81 17.67 -9.16
CA LEU A 414 10.91 17.43 -10.10
C LEU A 414 11.64 16.19 -9.67
N ASN A 415 11.77 15.23 -10.58
CA ASN A 415 12.56 14.01 -10.36
C ASN A 415 13.67 13.97 -11.40
N LEU A 416 14.89 13.73 -10.95
CA LEU A 416 16.09 13.68 -11.77
C LEU A 416 16.85 12.39 -11.50
N TYR A 417 17.10 11.63 -12.54
CA TYR A 417 17.98 10.49 -12.55
C TYR A 417 19.07 10.72 -13.58
N GLY A 418 20.34 10.52 -13.21
CA GLY A 418 21.48 10.66 -14.09
C GLY A 418 22.52 9.59 -13.85
N ASN A 419 23.09 9.08 -14.95
CA ASN A 419 24.27 8.21 -14.92
C ASN A 419 25.24 8.69 -15.98
N TRP A 420 26.45 9.02 -15.59
CA TRP A 420 27.47 9.59 -16.47
C TRP A 420 28.78 8.84 -16.32
N THR A 421 29.28 8.25 -17.41
CA THR A 421 30.64 7.73 -17.52
C THR A 421 31.60 8.87 -17.90
N ILE A 422 32.20 9.52 -16.89
CA ILE A 422 33.03 10.72 -17.03
C ILE A 422 34.32 10.38 -17.77
N ALA A 423 34.96 9.25 -17.40
CA ALA A 423 36.18 8.74 -17.98
C ALA A 423 36.21 7.22 -17.92
N LYS A 424 37.21 6.58 -18.56
CA LYS A 424 37.38 5.11 -18.50
C LYS A 424 37.49 4.66 -17.04
N GLY A 425 36.51 3.88 -16.58
CA GLY A 425 36.40 3.38 -15.22
C GLY A 425 35.80 4.34 -14.20
N LEU A 426 35.55 5.63 -14.54
CA LEU A 426 34.95 6.62 -13.65
C LEU A 426 33.51 6.90 -14.04
N SER A 427 32.56 6.63 -13.17
CA SER A 427 31.15 6.88 -13.37
C SER A 427 30.52 7.62 -12.19
N LEU A 428 29.61 8.54 -12.51
CA LEU A 428 28.80 9.29 -11.54
C LEU A 428 27.35 8.91 -11.73
N TYR A 429 26.70 8.55 -10.65
CA TYR A 429 25.28 8.34 -10.54
C TYR A 429 24.66 9.41 -9.67
N ILE A 430 23.55 10.00 -10.09
CA ILE A 430 22.80 11.02 -9.36
C ILE A 430 21.33 10.60 -9.38
N ASN A 431 20.68 10.67 -8.22
CA ASN A 431 19.25 10.57 -8.05
C ASN A 431 18.78 11.71 -7.15
N GLY A 432 17.88 12.53 -7.64
CA GLY A 432 17.34 13.67 -6.90
C GLY A 432 15.85 13.80 -7.10
N SER A 433 15.18 14.24 -6.05
CA SER A 433 13.77 14.64 -6.10
C SER A 433 13.57 15.93 -5.32
N GLY A 434 12.65 16.75 -5.79
CA GLY A 434 12.20 17.92 -5.06
C GLY A 434 10.73 18.13 -5.33
N SER A 435 9.97 18.54 -4.33
CA SER A 435 8.57 18.93 -4.52
C SER A 435 8.19 20.12 -3.65
N TYR A 436 7.23 20.88 -4.16
CA TYR A 436 6.52 21.93 -3.44
C TYR A 436 5.06 21.50 -3.30
N GLY A 437 4.59 21.38 -2.07
CA GLY A 437 3.21 21.06 -1.72
C GLY A 437 2.47 22.28 -1.20
N ASP A 438 1.19 22.39 -1.55
CA ASP A 438 0.25 23.40 -1.07
C ASP A 438 -1.08 22.70 -0.74
N LEU A 439 -1.44 22.65 0.54
CA LEU A 439 -2.60 21.96 1.09
C LEU A 439 -3.49 22.97 1.81
N LYS A 440 -4.74 23.08 1.39
CA LYS A 440 -5.71 24.01 1.98
C LYS A 440 -7.02 23.30 2.31
N CYS A 441 -7.41 23.35 3.58
CA CYS A 441 -8.72 22.87 4.03
C CYS A 441 -9.73 24.01 4.00
N TYR A 442 -10.78 23.88 3.17
CA TYR A 442 -11.76 24.96 3.01
C TYR A 442 -12.66 25.14 4.23
N ARG A 443 -12.87 24.11 5.02
CA ARG A 443 -13.80 24.14 6.15
C ARG A 443 -13.17 24.70 7.42
N THR A 444 -11.92 24.32 7.70
CA THR A 444 -11.19 24.80 8.89
C THR A 444 -10.39 26.05 8.61
N GLY A 445 -10.10 26.34 7.33
CA GLY A 445 -9.23 27.45 6.91
C GLY A 445 -7.74 27.13 7.04
N ASP A 446 -7.38 25.91 7.44
CA ASP A 446 -6.00 25.48 7.59
C ASP A 446 -5.29 25.48 6.24
N HIS A 447 -4.07 26.01 6.24
CA HIS A 447 -3.22 26.12 5.05
C HIS A 447 -1.81 25.68 5.41
N ASN A 448 -1.33 24.63 4.77
CA ASN A 448 0.01 24.11 4.93
C ASN A 448 0.71 24.04 3.57
N TYR A 449 1.93 24.54 3.50
CA TYR A 449 2.73 24.51 2.28
C TYR A 449 4.22 24.40 2.62
N GLY A 450 4.98 23.86 1.69
CA GLY A 450 6.42 23.73 1.92
C GLY A 450 7.17 23.02 0.81
N TRP A 451 8.47 23.07 0.90
CA TRP A 451 9.40 22.36 0.04
C TRP A 451 9.92 21.13 0.76
N GLN A 452 10.06 20.05 0.01
CA GLN A 452 10.80 18.87 0.43
C GLN A 452 11.70 18.44 -0.72
N GLY A 453 12.82 17.79 -0.42
CA GLY A 453 13.72 17.31 -1.45
C GLY A 453 14.75 16.35 -0.90
N SER A 454 15.30 15.55 -1.79
CA SER A 454 16.40 14.65 -1.51
C SER A 454 17.34 14.61 -2.70
N LEU A 455 18.63 14.50 -2.41
CA LEU A 455 19.66 14.30 -3.42
C LEU A 455 20.62 13.21 -2.95
N TRP A 456 20.80 12.20 -3.77
CA TRP A 456 21.76 11.14 -3.52
C TRP A 456 22.71 11.00 -4.71
N GLY A 457 24.00 10.83 -4.43
CA GLY A 457 25.04 10.67 -5.41
C GLY A 457 25.96 9.49 -5.12
N ASN A 458 26.46 8.86 -6.15
CA ASN A 458 27.46 7.80 -6.07
C ASN A 458 28.52 7.99 -7.16
N LEU A 459 29.75 8.25 -6.76
CA LEU A 459 30.93 8.30 -7.63
C LEU A 459 31.66 6.96 -7.52
N ARG A 460 31.81 6.27 -8.64
CA ARG A 460 32.48 4.97 -8.71
C ARG A 460 33.68 5.04 -9.63
N TYR A 461 34.83 4.56 -9.15
CA TYR A 461 36.04 4.43 -9.94
C TYR A 461 36.54 2.97 -9.95
N ASN A 462 36.59 2.37 -11.13
CA ASN A 462 37.17 1.05 -11.36
C ASN A 462 38.65 1.22 -11.73
N LEU A 463 39.53 0.91 -10.81
CA LEU A 463 40.98 0.93 -10.99
C LEU A 463 41.46 -0.26 -11.81
N PRO A 464 42.66 -0.19 -12.39
CA PRO A 464 43.39 -1.38 -12.84
C PRO A 464 43.40 -2.46 -11.78
N TRP A 465 43.80 -3.58 -11.77
CA TRP A 465 43.87 -4.60 -10.72
C TRP A 465 42.49 -5.03 -10.12
N ARG A 466 41.37 -4.75 -10.79
CA ARG A 466 39.99 -5.10 -10.34
C ARG A 466 39.55 -4.46 -9.02
N LEU A 467 40.23 -3.42 -8.56
CA LEU A 467 39.83 -2.66 -7.38
C LEU A 467 38.73 -1.67 -7.74
N ARG A 468 37.70 -1.58 -6.91
CA ARG A 468 36.61 -0.60 -7.04
C ARG A 468 36.64 0.33 -5.86
N LEU A 469 36.66 1.63 -6.13
CA LEU A 469 36.44 2.67 -5.16
C LEU A 469 35.04 3.27 -5.39
N GLY A 470 34.31 3.51 -4.32
CA GLY A 470 33.01 4.14 -4.38
C GLY A 470 32.88 5.17 -3.26
N LEU A 471 32.38 6.35 -3.60
CA LEU A 471 32.00 7.40 -2.68
C LEU A 471 30.52 7.67 -2.89
N SER A 472 29.71 7.51 -1.85
CA SER A 472 28.27 7.80 -1.91
C SER A 472 27.84 8.67 -0.76
N GLY A 473 26.89 9.55 -1.00
CA GLY A 473 26.31 10.42 0.01
C GLY A 473 25.02 11.03 -0.50
N GLY A 474 24.21 11.50 0.44
CA GLY A 474 22.95 12.15 0.13
C GLY A 474 22.30 12.75 1.37
N GLY A 475 21.26 13.58 1.14
CA GLY A 475 20.45 14.21 2.16
C GLY A 475 19.10 14.63 1.60
#